data_d14e93804a60e05386fe73c769b3e8d3
#
_entry.id   d14e93804a60e05386fe73c769b3e8d3
#
_cell.length_a   1.000
_cell.length_b   1.000
_cell.length_c   1.000
_cell.angle_alpha   90.00
_cell.angle_beta   90.00
_cell.angle_gamma   90.00
#
_symmetry.space_group_name_H-M   'P 1'
#
loop_
_entity.id
_entity.type
_entity.pdbx_description
1 polymer ?
#
loop_
_entity_poly.entity_id
_entity_poly.type
_entity_poly.pdbx_seq_one_letter_code
_entity_poly.pdbx_strand_id
1 'polypeptide(L)'
;MHVHTYRSYDAHIKPKELVVHAGKQGLDGVAITDHNTLDGLSEFRRIKDLLIIPGVEVTTAQGHVLAINVCQTFRAFQSFAETVDQIHGAGGLAVVAHPTAFLKGIPESAIGGIFDAVEVVNSSAFPFSFSVRKNRRIAAKLGLPQTGGSDAHCANEVGMGYTMVEADGGVDEVVKAIKDGALTPFGRGIPWRMRLRRELLSLRKKRGD
;
A
#
# COMPACT_ATOMS: atom_id res chain seq x y z
N MET A 1 1.82 4.19 -3.44
CA MET A 1 1.42 2.78 -3.72
C MET A 1 0.30 2.29 -2.81
N HIS A 2 0.20 2.50 -1.62
CA HIS A 2 -0.72 1.96 -0.62
C HIS A 2 -1.88 2.95 -0.37
N VAL A 3 -3.09 2.66 -0.86
CA VAL A 3 -4.28 3.53 -0.71
C VAL A 3 -5.55 2.70 -0.53
N HIS A 4 -6.33 3.05 0.49
CA HIS A 4 -7.63 2.45 0.78
C HIS A 4 -8.77 3.34 0.29
N THR A 5 -9.81 2.72 -0.25
CA THR A 5 -10.99 3.42 -0.72
C THR A 5 -12.13 3.34 0.30
N TYR A 6 -13.24 4.00 0.02
CA TYR A 6 -14.45 3.90 0.84
C TYR A 6 -15.04 2.48 0.91
N ARG A 7 -14.51 1.52 0.13
CA ARG A 7 -14.87 0.10 0.19
C ARG A 7 -14.14 -0.65 1.31
N SER A 8 -12.98 -0.18 1.73
CA SER A 8 -12.37 -0.65 2.99
C SER A 8 -13.23 -0.26 4.18
N TYR A 9 -13.27 -1.10 5.19
CA TYR A 9 -14.11 -0.89 6.39
C TYR A 9 -13.74 0.36 7.21
N ASP A 10 -12.55 0.89 7.04
CA ASP A 10 -11.96 1.97 7.83
C ASP A 10 -11.52 3.20 7.00
N ALA A 11 -11.78 3.19 5.69
CA ALA A 11 -11.38 4.29 4.81
C ALA A 11 -12.59 4.98 4.15
N HIS A 12 -12.35 6.18 3.59
CA HIS A 12 -13.43 7.08 3.14
C HIS A 12 -13.20 7.67 1.75
N ILE A 13 -12.13 7.28 1.04
CA ILE A 13 -11.71 7.91 -0.22
C ILE A 13 -12.65 7.49 -1.36
N LYS A 14 -13.35 8.45 -1.94
CA LYS A 14 -14.19 8.26 -3.13
C LYS A 14 -13.41 8.57 -4.43
N PRO A 15 -13.85 8.05 -5.60
CA PRO A 15 -13.12 8.23 -6.86
C PRO A 15 -12.78 9.69 -7.18
N LYS A 16 -13.74 10.61 -7.07
CA LYS A 16 -13.51 12.04 -7.33
C LYS A 16 -12.48 12.67 -6.38
N GLU A 17 -12.51 12.29 -5.11
CA GLU A 17 -11.57 12.79 -4.11
C GLU A 17 -10.16 12.28 -4.38
N LEU A 18 -10.03 11.01 -4.78
CA LEU A 18 -8.74 10.42 -5.16
C LEU A 18 -8.09 11.22 -6.29
N VAL A 19 -8.81 11.45 -7.39
CA VAL A 19 -8.30 12.21 -8.56
C VAL A 19 -7.82 13.60 -8.15
N VAL A 20 -8.66 14.34 -7.39
CA VAL A 20 -8.32 15.69 -6.94
C VAL A 20 -7.06 15.70 -6.08
N HIS A 21 -6.93 14.77 -5.15
CA HIS A 21 -5.78 14.74 -4.24
C HIS A 21 -4.53 14.15 -4.89
N ALA A 22 -4.64 13.16 -5.76
CA ALA A 22 -3.55 12.64 -6.56
C ALA A 22 -2.97 13.73 -7.47
N GLY A 23 -3.82 14.46 -8.19
CA GLY A 23 -3.39 15.57 -9.04
C GLY A 23 -2.71 16.71 -8.27
N LYS A 24 -3.20 17.07 -7.06
CA LYS A 24 -2.55 18.06 -6.18
C LYS A 24 -1.15 17.64 -5.72
N GLN A 25 -0.89 16.35 -5.65
CA GLN A 25 0.41 15.79 -5.26
C GLN A 25 1.29 15.45 -6.48
N GLY A 26 0.80 15.65 -7.70
CA GLY A 26 1.53 15.35 -8.94
C GLY A 26 1.76 13.84 -9.13
N LEU A 27 0.82 13.01 -8.71
CA LEU A 27 0.91 11.55 -8.88
C LEU A 27 0.40 11.15 -10.26
N ASP A 28 1.18 10.35 -10.99
CA ASP A 28 0.80 9.76 -12.27
C ASP A 28 -0.08 8.53 -12.11
N GLY A 29 0.03 7.84 -10.96
CA GLY A 29 -0.73 6.63 -10.67
C GLY A 29 -0.92 6.33 -9.19
N VAL A 30 -1.89 5.45 -8.91
CA VAL A 30 -2.22 5.00 -7.56
C VAL A 30 -2.53 3.51 -7.58
N ALA A 31 -1.92 2.74 -6.67
CA ALA A 31 -2.35 1.39 -6.38
C ALA A 31 -3.49 1.43 -5.35
N ILE A 32 -4.64 0.87 -5.74
CA ILE A 32 -5.78 0.66 -4.84
C ILE A 32 -5.55 -0.68 -4.14
N THR A 33 -5.51 -0.64 -2.82
CA THR A 33 -5.14 -1.80 -2.00
C THR A 33 -6.08 -1.94 -0.79
N ASP A 34 -7.38 -2.03 -1.07
CA ASP A 34 -8.39 -2.21 -0.03
C ASP A 34 -8.16 -3.52 0.76
N HIS A 35 -8.54 -3.54 2.03
CA HIS A 35 -8.38 -4.70 2.90
C HIS A 35 -9.18 -5.91 2.39
N ASN A 36 -8.48 -6.94 1.95
CA ASN A 36 -9.02 -8.26 1.52
C ASN A 36 -10.13 -8.20 0.45
N THR A 37 -10.28 -7.10 -0.27
CA THR A 37 -11.32 -6.92 -1.29
C THR A 37 -10.84 -6.16 -2.52
N LEU A 38 -11.52 -6.41 -3.66
CA LEU A 38 -11.38 -5.65 -4.92
C LEU A 38 -12.65 -4.87 -5.27
N ASP A 39 -13.64 -4.79 -4.38
CA ASP A 39 -14.96 -4.23 -4.68
C ASP A 39 -14.91 -2.77 -5.16
N GLY A 40 -13.92 -2.01 -4.70
CA GLY A 40 -13.71 -0.62 -5.13
C GLY A 40 -13.15 -0.49 -6.55
N LEU A 41 -12.39 -1.47 -7.01
CA LEU A 41 -11.56 -1.35 -8.19
C LEU A 41 -12.32 -1.00 -9.47
N SER A 42 -13.53 -1.55 -9.65
CA SER A 42 -14.36 -1.33 -10.86
C SER A 42 -14.73 0.15 -11.08
N GLU A 43 -14.96 0.89 -10.01
CA GLU A 43 -15.29 2.32 -10.07
C GLU A 43 -14.04 3.16 -10.35
N PHE A 44 -12.91 2.81 -9.75
CA PHE A 44 -11.65 3.54 -9.89
C PHE A 44 -10.99 3.28 -11.25
N ARG A 45 -11.13 2.09 -11.85
CA ARG A 45 -10.64 1.78 -13.21
C ARG A 45 -11.27 2.64 -14.31
N ARG A 46 -12.39 3.33 -14.04
CA ARG A 46 -13.01 4.26 -14.99
C ARG A 46 -12.34 5.64 -15.02
N ILE A 47 -11.43 5.92 -14.10
CA ILE A 47 -10.63 7.15 -14.07
C ILE A 47 -9.63 7.10 -15.23
N LYS A 48 -9.65 8.14 -16.09
CA LYS A 48 -8.80 8.20 -17.29
C LYS A 48 -7.50 9.02 -17.06
N ASP A 49 -7.55 9.95 -16.12
CA ASP A 49 -6.47 10.92 -15.90
C ASP A 49 -5.48 10.48 -14.80
N LEU A 50 -5.56 9.22 -14.38
CA LEU A 50 -4.72 8.65 -13.35
C LEU A 50 -4.54 7.15 -13.60
N LEU A 51 -3.31 6.66 -13.63
CA LEU A 51 -3.04 5.23 -13.73
C LEU A 51 -3.53 4.53 -12.47
N ILE A 52 -4.49 3.63 -12.62
CA ILE A 52 -4.99 2.81 -11.50
C ILE A 52 -4.35 1.43 -11.56
N ILE A 53 -3.52 1.13 -10.58
CA ILE A 53 -2.89 -0.17 -10.40
C ILE A 53 -3.79 -1.02 -9.49
N PRO A 54 -4.27 -2.18 -9.97
CA PRO A 54 -5.09 -3.06 -9.15
C PRO A 54 -4.27 -3.71 -8.05
N GLY A 55 -4.84 -3.83 -6.85
CA GLY A 55 -4.18 -4.49 -5.74
C GLY A 55 -5.10 -4.77 -4.56
N VAL A 56 -4.57 -5.49 -3.60
CA VAL A 56 -5.26 -5.85 -2.34
C VAL A 56 -4.25 -5.79 -1.20
N GLU A 57 -4.62 -5.22 -0.07
CA GLU A 57 -3.88 -5.45 1.16
C GLU A 57 -4.43 -6.70 1.85
N VAL A 58 -3.65 -7.79 1.77
CA VAL A 58 -4.01 -9.09 2.32
C VAL A 58 -3.63 -9.15 3.80
N THR A 59 -4.61 -9.39 4.66
CA THR A 59 -4.37 -9.70 6.07
C THR A 59 -3.88 -11.13 6.21
N THR A 60 -2.69 -11.32 6.74
CA THR A 60 -2.08 -12.65 6.97
C THR A 60 -1.93 -12.96 8.45
N ALA A 61 -1.48 -14.15 8.78
CA ALA A 61 -1.20 -14.56 10.17
C ALA A 61 -0.04 -13.75 10.80
N GLN A 62 0.90 -13.23 9.99
CA GLN A 62 2.09 -12.53 10.49
C GLN A 62 2.04 -11.01 10.30
N GLY A 63 1.13 -10.48 9.49
CA GLY A 63 1.02 -9.06 9.16
C GLY A 63 0.30 -8.83 7.86
N HIS A 64 0.60 -7.74 7.16
CA HIS A 64 -0.06 -7.40 5.91
C HIS A 64 0.89 -7.56 4.71
N VAL A 65 0.32 -7.94 3.58
CA VAL A 65 1.01 -8.05 2.29
C VAL A 65 0.21 -7.26 1.26
N LEU A 66 0.87 -6.34 0.54
CA LEU A 66 0.27 -5.72 -0.64
C LEU A 66 0.46 -6.67 -1.82
N ALA A 67 -0.63 -7.18 -2.33
CA ALA A 67 -0.70 -7.87 -3.61
C ALA A 67 -0.92 -6.80 -4.69
N ILE A 68 0.08 -6.52 -5.49
CA ILE A 68 0.05 -5.47 -6.54
C ILE A 68 -0.12 -6.13 -7.91
N ASN A 69 -0.89 -5.49 -8.79
CA ASN A 69 -1.23 -5.99 -10.13
C ASN A 69 -1.98 -7.32 -10.09
N VAL A 70 -2.99 -7.41 -9.23
CA VAL A 70 -3.84 -8.60 -9.11
C VAL A 70 -5.31 -8.26 -9.41
N CYS A 71 -6.04 -9.25 -9.96
CA CYS A 71 -7.46 -9.12 -10.28
C CYS A 71 -8.32 -10.14 -9.52
N GLN A 72 -7.77 -10.73 -8.46
CA GLN A 72 -8.45 -11.66 -7.57
C GLN A 72 -8.12 -11.35 -6.11
N THR A 73 -8.97 -11.78 -5.20
CA THR A 73 -8.73 -11.71 -3.75
C THR A 73 -8.04 -12.98 -3.26
N PHE A 74 -7.47 -12.90 -2.07
CA PHE A 74 -6.74 -13.98 -1.43
C PHE A 74 -7.38 -14.32 -0.08
N ARG A 75 -7.22 -15.57 0.34
CA ARG A 75 -7.73 -16.00 1.64
C ARG A 75 -6.97 -15.30 2.76
N ALA A 76 -7.70 -14.61 3.63
CA ALA A 76 -7.11 -13.95 4.79
C ALA A 76 -6.59 -14.96 5.83
N PHE A 77 -5.66 -14.49 6.69
CA PHE A 77 -5.08 -15.22 7.81
C PHE A 77 -4.25 -16.46 7.44
N GLN A 78 -3.83 -16.59 6.19
CA GLN A 78 -2.81 -17.58 5.79
C GLN A 78 -1.41 -17.11 6.21
N SER A 79 -0.43 -18.02 6.15
CA SER A 79 0.98 -17.65 6.33
C SER A 79 1.49 -16.75 5.21
N PHE A 80 2.60 -16.05 5.44
CA PHE A 80 3.26 -15.28 4.40
C PHE A 80 3.62 -16.14 3.18
N ALA A 81 4.18 -17.33 3.41
CA ALA A 81 4.59 -18.21 2.32
C ALA A 81 3.41 -18.58 1.41
N GLU A 82 2.29 -19.04 2.00
CA GLU A 82 1.08 -19.38 1.26
C GLU A 82 0.49 -18.19 0.53
N THR A 83 0.48 -17.01 1.18
CA THR A 83 -0.06 -15.77 0.58
C THR A 83 0.79 -15.31 -0.58
N VAL A 84 2.11 -15.29 -0.42
CA VAL A 84 3.05 -14.87 -1.47
C VAL A 84 3.01 -15.82 -2.67
N ASP A 85 2.96 -17.14 -2.42
CA ASP A 85 2.85 -18.15 -3.47
C ASP A 85 1.56 -17.94 -4.32
N GLN A 86 0.43 -17.68 -3.67
CA GLN A 86 -0.82 -17.38 -4.37
C GLN A 86 -0.76 -16.06 -5.15
N ILE A 87 -0.11 -15.01 -4.60
CA ILE A 87 0.07 -13.73 -5.30
C ILE A 87 0.93 -13.92 -6.55
N HIS A 88 2.03 -14.65 -6.43
CA HIS A 88 2.90 -14.98 -7.58
C HIS A 88 2.18 -15.86 -8.59
N GLY A 89 1.41 -16.85 -8.16
CA GLY A 89 0.56 -17.68 -9.03
C GLY A 89 -0.49 -16.88 -9.79
N ALA A 90 -0.92 -15.73 -9.26
CA ALA A 90 -1.80 -14.77 -9.93
C ALA A 90 -1.06 -13.76 -10.83
N GLY A 91 0.26 -13.84 -10.95
CA GLY A 91 1.10 -12.92 -11.72
C GLY A 91 1.34 -11.56 -11.03
N GLY A 92 0.96 -11.41 -9.77
CA GLY A 92 1.14 -10.20 -8.99
C GLY A 92 2.51 -10.06 -8.34
N LEU A 93 2.72 -8.90 -7.69
CA LEU A 93 3.86 -8.63 -6.80
C LEU A 93 3.43 -8.71 -5.34
N ALA A 94 4.23 -9.37 -4.52
CA ALA A 94 4.07 -9.42 -3.08
C ALA A 94 5.01 -8.43 -2.40
N VAL A 95 4.44 -7.36 -1.82
CA VAL A 95 5.19 -6.34 -1.06
C VAL A 95 4.84 -6.46 0.41
N VAL A 96 5.83 -6.66 1.28
CA VAL A 96 5.56 -6.66 2.72
C VAL A 96 5.21 -5.25 3.18
N ALA A 97 3.99 -5.07 3.72
CA ALA A 97 3.45 -3.78 4.12
C ALA A 97 3.96 -3.37 5.51
N HIS A 98 4.37 -2.09 5.66
CA HIS A 98 4.73 -1.43 6.94
C HIS A 98 5.29 -2.39 8.03
N PRO A 99 6.38 -3.15 7.77
CA PRO A 99 6.81 -4.28 8.62
C PRO A 99 7.11 -3.92 10.07
N THR A 100 7.35 -2.65 10.37
CA THR A 100 7.63 -2.17 11.75
C THR A 100 6.52 -1.28 12.31
N ALA A 101 5.26 -1.47 11.87
CA ALA A 101 4.13 -0.76 12.46
C ALA A 101 4.07 -0.99 13.97
N PHE A 102 3.84 0.09 14.73
CA PHE A 102 3.71 0.04 16.17
C PHE A 102 2.59 -0.94 16.59
N LEU A 103 2.87 -1.83 17.53
CA LEU A 103 2.00 -2.91 18.03
C LEU A 103 1.74 -4.09 17.08
N LYS A 104 2.10 -4.02 15.80
CA LYS A 104 1.91 -5.10 14.82
C LYS A 104 3.17 -5.37 14.00
N GLY A 105 4.35 -5.06 14.57
CA GLY A 105 5.62 -5.27 13.87
C GLY A 105 5.82 -6.74 13.52
N ILE A 106 6.15 -6.99 12.27
CA ILE A 106 6.48 -8.31 11.76
C ILE A 106 7.86 -8.69 12.27
N PRO A 107 8.06 -9.88 12.86
CA PRO A 107 9.40 -10.35 13.20
C PRO A 107 10.28 -10.38 11.94
N GLU A 108 11.47 -9.82 12.02
CA GLU A 108 12.40 -9.75 10.88
C GLU A 108 12.69 -11.14 10.29
N SER A 109 12.73 -12.15 11.15
CA SER A 109 12.91 -13.55 10.75
C SER A 109 11.74 -14.12 9.92
N ALA A 110 10.56 -13.51 9.98
CA ALA A 110 9.41 -13.92 9.17
C ALA A 110 9.39 -13.25 7.78
N ILE A 111 10.18 -12.18 7.59
CA ILE A 111 10.33 -11.50 6.31
C ILE A 111 11.49 -12.19 5.57
N GLY A 112 11.20 -13.27 4.90
CA GLY A 112 12.18 -13.97 4.06
C GLY A 112 12.35 -13.32 2.68
N GLY A 113 13.30 -13.82 1.89
CA GLY A 113 13.52 -13.42 0.49
C GLY A 113 12.43 -13.89 -0.49
N ILE A 114 11.22 -14.20 0.03
CA ILE A 114 10.08 -14.62 -0.78
C ILE A 114 9.29 -13.43 -1.35
N PHE A 115 9.49 -12.22 -0.79
CA PHE A 115 8.81 -11.00 -1.22
C PHE A 115 9.54 -10.34 -2.38
N ASP A 116 8.81 -9.62 -3.22
CA ASP A 116 9.37 -8.83 -4.33
C ASP A 116 9.89 -7.46 -3.86
N ALA A 117 9.33 -6.90 -2.79
CA ALA A 117 9.75 -5.60 -2.25
C ALA A 117 9.32 -5.41 -0.78
N VAL A 118 9.86 -4.35 -0.16
CA VAL A 118 9.50 -3.92 1.20
C VAL A 118 8.96 -2.50 1.15
N GLU A 119 7.81 -2.25 1.78
CA GLU A 119 7.30 -0.90 2.02
C GLU A 119 8.12 -0.24 3.13
N VAL A 120 9.18 0.48 2.74
CA VAL A 120 10.08 1.13 3.71
C VAL A 120 9.56 2.49 4.17
N VAL A 121 8.80 3.19 3.32
CA VAL A 121 8.12 4.44 3.64
C VAL A 121 6.63 4.18 3.69
N ASN A 122 6.03 4.20 4.89
CA ASN A 122 4.60 4.19 5.09
C ASN A 122 4.23 5.43 5.91
N SER A 123 3.44 6.36 5.32
CA SER A 123 3.12 7.63 5.99
C SER A 123 2.24 7.45 7.22
N SER A 124 1.50 6.36 7.30
CA SER A 124 0.65 6.00 8.43
C SER A 124 1.45 5.37 9.59
N ALA A 125 2.70 4.95 9.37
CA ALA A 125 3.54 4.38 10.41
C ALA A 125 3.86 5.39 11.52
N PHE A 126 3.94 4.90 12.76
CA PHE A 126 4.29 5.74 13.93
C PHE A 126 5.24 4.97 14.87
N PRO A 127 6.32 5.61 15.35
CA PRO A 127 6.91 6.89 14.91
C PRO A 127 7.52 6.78 13.50
N PHE A 128 7.18 7.72 12.62
CA PHE A 128 7.51 7.66 11.18
C PHE A 128 9.01 7.44 10.91
N SER A 129 9.87 8.33 11.39
CA SER A 129 11.31 8.27 11.11
C SER A 129 11.99 7.01 11.65
N PHE A 130 11.51 6.49 12.78
CA PHE A 130 11.99 5.23 13.34
C PHE A 130 11.62 4.06 12.43
N SER A 131 10.34 3.99 12.00
CA SER A 131 9.85 2.94 11.10
C SER A 131 10.59 2.94 9.77
N VAL A 132 10.74 4.11 9.12
CA VAL A 132 11.49 4.24 7.86
C VAL A 132 12.92 3.73 8.01
N ARG A 133 13.62 4.15 9.05
CA ARG A 133 15.02 3.72 9.27
C ARG A 133 15.13 2.20 9.48
N LYS A 134 14.22 1.62 10.25
CA LYS A 134 14.21 0.18 10.53
C LYS A 134 13.83 -0.61 9.28
N ASN A 135 12.79 -0.20 8.55
CA ASN A 135 12.35 -0.87 7.33
C ASN A 135 13.42 -0.85 6.23
N ARG A 136 14.13 0.29 6.06
CA ARG A 136 15.27 0.37 5.12
C ARG A 136 16.38 -0.61 5.46
N ARG A 137 16.67 -0.82 6.76
CA ARG A 137 17.67 -1.82 7.19
C ARG A 137 17.21 -3.24 6.86
N ILE A 138 15.92 -3.55 7.07
CA ILE A 138 15.34 -4.84 6.71
C ILE A 138 15.47 -5.06 5.21
N ALA A 139 15.04 -4.13 4.38
CA ALA A 139 15.11 -4.22 2.94
C ALA A 139 16.56 -4.40 2.43
N ALA A 140 17.51 -3.60 2.96
CA ALA A 140 18.91 -3.71 2.60
C ALA A 140 19.52 -5.06 3.00
N LYS A 141 19.19 -5.59 4.17
CA LYS A 141 19.65 -6.90 4.63
C LYS A 141 19.14 -8.05 3.75
N LEU A 142 17.91 -7.92 3.25
CA LEU A 142 17.29 -8.93 2.39
C LEU A 142 17.59 -8.72 0.90
N GLY A 143 18.25 -7.62 0.52
CA GLY A 143 18.50 -7.28 -0.88
C GLY A 143 17.24 -6.99 -1.68
N LEU A 144 16.15 -6.54 -1.00
CA LEU A 144 14.86 -6.32 -1.64
C LEU A 144 14.64 -4.86 -2.07
N PRO A 145 13.97 -4.62 -3.20
CA PRO A 145 13.50 -3.32 -3.63
C PRO A 145 12.70 -2.60 -2.54
N GLN A 146 12.79 -1.26 -2.52
CA GLN A 146 12.21 -0.41 -1.48
C GLN A 146 11.06 0.41 -2.03
N THR A 147 9.84 0.21 -1.55
CA THR A 147 8.67 0.98 -1.94
C THR A 147 8.24 1.99 -0.86
N GLY A 148 7.41 2.96 -1.28
CA GLY A 148 6.76 3.90 -0.40
C GLY A 148 5.28 4.04 -0.71
N GLY A 149 4.47 4.10 0.33
CA GLY A 149 3.03 4.26 0.26
C GLY A 149 2.51 5.27 1.30
N SER A 150 1.35 5.82 1.02
CA SER A 150 0.69 6.73 1.97
C SER A 150 -0.07 5.97 3.06
N ASP A 151 -0.56 4.78 2.74
CA ASP A 151 -1.51 4.03 3.57
C ASP A 151 -2.69 4.96 3.95
N ALA A 152 -3.19 5.62 2.87
CA ALA A 152 -4.19 6.66 2.99
C ALA A 152 -5.58 6.07 3.21
N HIS A 153 -6.27 6.54 4.23
CA HIS A 153 -7.66 6.20 4.56
C HIS A 153 -8.60 7.40 4.36
N CYS A 154 -8.02 8.61 4.27
CA CYS A 154 -8.70 9.85 3.93
C CYS A 154 -8.01 10.52 2.74
N ALA A 155 -8.78 11.21 1.89
CA ALA A 155 -8.27 11.76 0.64
C ALA A 155 -7.08 12.71 0.80
N ASN A 156 -7.04 13.49 1.88
CA ASN A 156 -5.94 14.40 2.18
C ASN A 156 -4.63 13.71 2.64
N GLU A 157 -4.63 12.40 2.83
CA GLU A 157 -3.45 11.60 3.13
C GLU A 157 -2.77 11.06 1.86
N VAL A 158 -3.49 11.05 0.72
CA VAL A 158 -2.99 10.57 -0.58
C VAL A 158 -1.74 11.34 -0.98
N GLY A 159 -0.69 10.62 -1.38
CA GLY A 159 0.58 11.19 -1.79
C GLY A 159 1.50 11.66 -0.66
N MET A 160 1.15 11.47 0.62
CA MET A 160 2.08 11.74 1.72
C MET A 160 3.26 10.78 1.74
N GLY A 161 3.09 9.56 1.23
CA GLY A 161 4.12 8.61 0.88
C GLY A 161 3.89 8.12 -0.54
N TYR A 162 4.96 8.03 -1.33
CA TYR A 162 4.91 7.64 -2.72
C TYR A 162 6.21 6.98 -3.16
N THR A 163 6.17 6.36 -4.32
CA THR A 163 7.32 5.76 -4.98
C THR A 163 7.51 6.43 -6.34
N MET A 164 8.68 6.97 -6.60
CA MET A 164 9.09 7.32 -7.95
C MET A 164 9.57 6.05 -8.64
N VAL A 165 9.03 5.78 -9.82
CA VAL A 165 9.32 4.58 -10.60
C VAL A 165 9.82 5.00 -11.96
N GLU A 166 10.92 4.42 -12.43
CA GLU A 166 11.46 4.65 -13.77
C GLU A 166 10.72 3.76 -14.78
N ALA A 167 9.57 4.26 -15.27
CA ALA A 167 8.70 3.55 -16.20
C ALA A 167 7.99 4.54 -17.13
N ASP A 168 7.83 4.17 -18.39
CA ASP A 168 7.30 5.04 -19.45
C ASP A 168 5.78 4.90 -19.67
N GLY A 169 5.05 4.21 -18.78
CA GLY A 169 3.66 4.05 -19.14
C GLY A 169 2.74 3.21 -18.30
N GLY A 170 2.43 1.99 -18.67
CA GLY A 170 1.35 1.19 -18.13
C GLY A 170 1.67 0.46 -16.83
N VAL A 171 0.69 -0.29 -16.35
CA VAL A 171 0.82 -1.06 -15.11
C VAL A 171 1.97 -2.08 -15.19
N ASP A 172 2.12 -2.74 -16.33
CA ASP A 172 3.15 -3.81 -16.51
C ASP A 172 4.56 -3.25 -16.42
N GLU A 173 4.81 -2.04 -16.95
CA GLU A 173 6.11 -1.36 -16.89
C GLU A 173 6.42 -0.92 -15.46
N VAL A 174 5.42 -0.40 -14.72
CA VAL A 174 5.56 -0.08 -13.29
C VAL A 174 5.90 -1.33 -12.48
N VAL A 175 5.21 -2.44 -12.74
CA VAL A 175 5.44 -3.72 -12.06
C VAL A 175 6.86 -4.24 -12.37
N LYS A 176 7.28 -4.17 -13.64
CA LYS A 176 8.63 -4.55 -14.04
C LYS A 176 9.68 -3.70 -13.35
N ALA A 177 9.52 -2.37 -13.35
CA ALA A 177 10.46 -1.46 -12.69
C ALA A 177 10.56 -1.70 -11.17
N ILE A 178 9.47 -2.07 -10.51
CA ILE A 178 9.50 -2.46 -9.10
C ILE A 178 10.34 -3.73 -8.90
N LYS A 179 10.15 -4.75 -9.74
CA LYS A 179 10.95 -5.99 -9.70
C LYS A 179 12.44 -5.73 -9.93
N ASP A 180 12.74 -4.88 -10.88
CA ASP A 180 14.12 -4.54 -11.27
C ASP A 180 14.80 -3.59 -10.26
N GLY A 181 14.06 -3.07 -9.27
CA GLY A 181 14.60 -2.13 -8.30
C GLY A 181 14.80 -0.70 -8.83
N ALA A 182 14.24 -0.37 -10.02
CA ALA A 182 14.31 0.95 -10.66
C ALA A 182 13.28 1.91 -10.02
N LEU A 183 13.44 2.17 -8.73
CA LEU A 183 12.49 2.96 -7.95
C LEU A 183 13.12 3.62 -6.73
N THR A 184 12.49 4.69 -6.26
CA THR A 184 12.91 5.42 -5.05
C THR A 184 11.70 5.82 -4.19
N PRO A 185 11.64 5.40 -2.92
CA PRO A 185 10.55 5.75 -2.02
C PRO A 185 10.77 7.09 -1.34
N PHE A 186 9.71 7.90 -1.30
CA PHE A 186 9.65 9.19 -0.63
C PHE A 186 8.43 9.28 0.28
N GLY A 187 8.48 10.19 1.26
CA GLY A 187 7.31 10.50 2.07
C GLY A 187 7.61 11.19 3.39
N ARG A 188 6.53 11.53 4.05
CA ARG A 188 6.48 12.15 5.38
C ARG A 188 5.36 11.50 6.20
N GLY A 189 5.49 11.53 7.52
CA GLY A 189 4.46 10.99 8.41
C GLY A 189 3.17 11.80 8.35
N ILE A 190 2.02 11.12 8.44
CA ILE A 190 0.73 11.78 8.56
C ILE A 190 0.69 12.59 9.87
N PRO A 191 0.38 13.91 9.81
CA PRO A 191 0.28 14.76 10.99
C PRO A 191 -0.77 14.24 11.99
N TRP A 192 -0.52 14.41 13.29
CA TRP A 192 -1.40 13.89 14.34
C TRP A 192 -2.86 14.39 14.24
N ARG A 193 -3.07 15.65 13.80
CA ARG A 193 -4.41 16.21 13.58
C ARG A 193 -5.20 15.46 12.50
N MET A 194 -4.53 15.02 11.45
CA MET A 194 -5.16 14.23 10.39
C MET A 194 -5.46 12.81 10.88
N ARG A 195 -4.56 12.21 11.67
CA ARG A 195 -4.80 10.91 12.32
C ARG A 195 -6.04 10.94 13.21
N LEU A 196 -6.16 11.97 14.06
CA LEU A 196 -7.32 12.13 14.93
C LEU A 196 -8.63 12.27 14.12
N ARG A 197 -8.61 13.06 13.04
CA ARG A 197 -9.77 13.19 12.14
C ARG A 197 -10.14 11.86 11.51
N ARG A 198 -9.16 11.09 11.04
CA ARG A 198 -9.36 9.75 10.48
C ARG A 198 -10.04 8.82 11.47
N GLU A 199 -9.54 8.76 12.70
CA GLU A 199 -10.13 7.92 13.75
C GLU A 199 -11.59 8.30 14.03
N LEU A 200 -11.90 9.60 14.10
CA LEU A 200 -13.27 10.08 14.30
C LEU A 200 -14.19 9.66 13.14
N LEU A 201 -13.72 9.74 11.88
CA LEU A 201 -14.48 9.30 10.73
C LEU A 201 -14.68 7.78 10.71
N SER A 202 -13.64 7.01 11.04
CA SER A 202 -13.71 5.55 11.13
C SER A 202 -14.71 5.09 12.19
N LEU A 203 -14.76 5.78 13.35
CA LEU A 203 -15.74 5.49 14.40
C LEU A 203 -17.18 5.77 13.95
N ARG A 204 -17.42 6.84 13.19
CA ARG A 204 -18.74 7.13 12.60
C ARG A 204 -19.15 6.05 11.60
N LYS A 205 -18.29 5.69 10.69
CA LYS A 205 -18.54 4.63 9.71
C LYS A 205 -18.91 3.29 10.36
N LYS A 206 -18.24 2.92 11.46
CA LYS A 206 -18.57 1.70 12.23
C LYS A 206 -19.91 1.76 12.92
N ARG A 207 -20.44 2.95 13.21
CA ARG A 207 -21.76 3.17 13.84
C ARG A 207 -22.90 3.24 12.81
N GLY A 208 -22.59 3.27 11.52
CA GLY A 208 -23.59 3.38 10.45
C GLY A 208 -24.05 4.82 10.18
N ASP A 209 -23.31 5.81 10.69
CA ASP A 209 -23.59 7.25 10.49
C ASP A 209 -22.91 7.79 9.22
#